data_6d8aa452f6ceec34b5d4102c970816d3
#
_entry.id   6d8aa452f6ceec34b5d4102c970816d3
#
_cell.length_a   1.000
_cell.length_b   1.000
_cell.length_c   1.000
_cell.angle_alpha   90.00
_cell.angle_beta   90.00
_cell.angle_gamma   90.00
#
_symmetry.space_group_name_H-M   'P 1'
#
loop_
_entity.id
_entity.type
_entity.pdbx_description
1 polymer ?
#
loop_
_entity_poly.entity_id
_entity_poly.type
_entity_poly.pdbx_seq_one_letter_code
_entity_poly.pdbx_strand_id
1 'polypeptide(L)'
;EGVFERFPVDEVYGIHNLPGAPLGQISTREGIICSSESLFEFEIIGQGGHASMPQVGVDAILVGADLVQSLQTIVARKLAPSAGAVVSVTEFITDGQRNVLPGRATLKGDTRSRSPQDRDTIRALMQQMADGIAATHGVTINFSFKTEFIETINAPVPTQAVVRAAQISVDEV
;
A
#
# COMPACT_ATOMS: atom_id res chain seq x y z
N GLU A 1 21.21 8.42 -4.99
CA GLU A 1 21.77 7.42 -4.06
C GLU A 1 23.20 7.82 -3.67
N GLY A 2 23.61 7.53 -2.41
CA GLY A 2 24.93 7.91 -1.92
C GLY A 2 25.11 9.40 -1.61
N VAL A 3 24.01 10.13 -1.38
CA VAL A 3 24.07 11.58 -1.12
C VAL A 3 24.79 11.87 0.19
N PHE A 4 24.50 11.09 1.24
CA PHE A 4 25.10 11.33 2.56
C PHE A 4 26.57 10.86 2.65
N GLU A 5 26.99 9.91 1.81
CA GLU A 5 28.40 9.56 1.68
C GLU A 5 29.20 10.67 0.97
N ARG A 6 28.56 11.34 0.00
CA ARG A 6 29.17 12.46 -0.76
C ARG A 6 29.12 13.78 0.00
N PHE A 7 28.04 14.00 0.73
CA PHE A 7 27.80 15.21 1.51
C PHE A 7 27.41 14.84 2.94
N PRO A 8 28.40 14.58 3.81
CA PRO A 8 28.14 14.23 5.20
C PRO A 8 27.35 15.36 5.90
N VAL A 9 26.28 14.97 6.58
CA VAL A 9 25.43 15.89 7.37
C VAL A 9 25.09 15.22 8.69
N ASP A 10 24.94 16.03 9.74
CA ASP A 10 24.58 15.52 11.08
C ASP A 10 23.08 15.34 11.23
N GLU A 11 22.29 16.21 10.61
CA GLU A 11 20.82 16.21 10.70
C GLU A 11 20.19 16.63 9.39
N VAL A 12 18.99 16.10 9.09
CA VAL A 12 18.18 16.46 7.93
C VAL A 12 16.77 16.79 8.41
N TYR A 13 16.23 17.89 7.93
CA TYR A 13 14.90 18.37 8.24
C TYR A 13 14.04 18.49 6.98
N GLY A 14 12.76 18.16 7.10
CA GLY A 14 11.77 18.30 6.04
C GLY A 14 10.49 18.95 6.56
N ILE A 15 9.86 19.76 5.71
CA ILE A 15 8.52 20.31 5.96
C ILE A 15 7.57 19.75 4.92
N HIS A 16 6.38 19.36 5.37
CA HIS A 16 5.29 18.91 4.51
C HIS A 16 4.01 19.65 4.92
N ASN A 17 3.34 20.30 3.96
CA ASN A 17 2.02 20.85 4.20
C ASN A 17 0.98 19.73 4.20
N LEU A 18 0.05 19.78 5.15
CA LEU A 18 -1.01 18.77 5.30
C LEU A 18 -2.37 19.46 5.15
N PRO A 19 -3.15 19.14 4.11
CA PRO A 19 -4.51 19.67 3.95
C PRO A 19 -5.39 19.31 5.15
N GLY A 20 -6.19 20.29 5.62
CA GLY A 20 -7.12 20.10 6.75
C GLY A 20 -6.54 20.50 8.10
N ALA A 21 -5.23 20.79 8.22
CA ALA A 21 -4.67 21.42 9.41
C ALA A 21 -4.94 22.93 9.42
N PRO A 22 -5.14 23.57 10.59
CA PRO A 22 -5.29 25.02 10.71
C PRO A 22 -4.08 25.78 10.15
N LEU A 23 -4.33 26.91 9.50
CA LEU A 23 -3.27 27.79 9.03
C LEU A 23 -2.48 28.37 10.21
N GLY A 24 -1.14 28.32 10.11
CA GLY A 24 -0.25 28.80 11.16
C GLY A 24 0.10 27.76 12.24
N GLN A 25 -0.50 26.58 12.18
CA GLN A 25 -0.13 25.47 13.07
C GLN A 25 1.01 24.64 12.46
N ILE A 26 2.01 24.33 13.27
CA ILE A 26 3.05 23.36 12.96
C ILE A 26 2.86 22.15 13.87
N SER A 27 2.87 20.95 13.29
CA SER A 27 2.73 19.70 14.04
C SER A 27 3.94 18.80 13.80
N THR A 28 4.49 18.27 14.87
CA THR A 28 5.57 17.26 14.81
C THR A 28 5.43 16.27 15.96
N ARG A 29 6.23 15.22 15.93
CA ARG A 29 6.32 14.27 17.05
C ARG A 29 7.60 13.44 16.94
N GLU A 30 8.04 12.92 18.05
CA GLU A 30 9.08 11.88 18.12
C GLU A 30 8.53 10.55 17.58
N GLY A 31 9.42 9.73 17.04
CA GLY A 31 9.06 8.42 16.47
C GLY A 31 8.43 8.55 15.07
N ILE A 32 7.57 7.63 14.73
CA ILE A 32 7.01 7.51 13.37
C ILE A 32 6.06 8.67 13.08
N ILE A 33 6.40 9.50 12.10
CA ILE A 33 5.56 10.60 11.64
C ILE A 33 4.86 10.28 10.31
N CYS A 34 5.54 9.61 9.37
CA CYS A 34 4.93 9.16 8.12
C CYS A 34 5.03 7.65 7.97
N SER A 35 3.99 7.04 7.41
CA SER A 35 3.97 5.62 7.06
C SER A 35 4.84 5.33 5.85
N SER A 36 5.28 4.09 5.70
CA SER A 36 5.86 3.60 4.45
C SER A 36 4.84 3.60 3.32
N GLU A 37 5.32 3.51 2.09
CA GLU A 37 4.52 3.21 0.91
C GLU A 37 5.09 2.00 0.19
N SER A 38 4.19 1.07 -0.16
CA SER A 38 4.54 -0.01 -1.06
C SER A 38 3.46 -0.18 -2.11
N LEU A 39 3.89 -0.29 -3.37
CA LEU A 39 3.02 -0.53 -4.50
C LEU A 39 2.92 -2.04 -4.75
N PHE A 40 1.75 -2.50 -5.13
CA PHE A 40 1.53 -3.89 -5.50
C PHE A 40 0.79 -4.03 -6.83
N GLU A 41 1.03 -5.16 -7.49
CA GLU A 41 0.31 -5.56 -8.68
C GLU A 41 0.04 -7.07 -8.64
N PHE A 42 -1.17 -7.47 -9.00
CA PHE A 42 -1.57 -8.84 -9.30
C PHE A 42 -1.96 -8.94 -10.76
N GLU A 43 -1.31 -9.82 -11.51
CA GLU A 43 -1.75 -10.21 -12.84
C GLU A 43 -2.45 -11.57 -12.76
N ILE A 44 -3.73 -11.59 -13.05
CA ILE A 44 -4.58 -12.79 -13.06
C ILE A 44 -4.66 -13.31 -14.49
N ILE A 45 -4.29 -14.56 -14.69
CA ILE A 45 -4.30 -15.25 -15.97
C ILE A 45 -5.31 -16.40 -15.89
N GLY A 46 -6.52 -16.15 -16.36
CA GLY A 46 -7.61 -17.09 -16.47
C GLY A 46 -7.78 -17.60 -17.91
N GLN A 47 -9.01 -17.87 -18.31
CA GLN A 47 -9.37 -18.30 -19.66
C GLN A 47 -10.59 -17.54 -20.14
N GLY A 48 -10.39 -16.64 -21.12
CA GLY A 48 -11.48 -15.91 -21.77
C GLY A 48 -12.41 -16.80 -22.56
N GLY A 49 -13.62 -16.30 -22.82
CA GLY A 49 -14.62 -17.06 -23.57
C GLY A 49 -15.85 -16.24 -23.92
N HIS A 50 -16.80 -16.85 -24.61
CA HIS A 50 -18.07 -16.20 -24.92
C HIS A 50 -18.92 -16.09 -23.65
N ALA A 51 -19.45 -14.90 -23.34
CA ALA A 51 -20.18 -14.66 -22.09
C ALA A 51 -21.43 -15.54 -21.88
N SER A 52 -22.04 -16.08 -22.96
CA SER A 52 -23.16 -17.01 -22.87
C SER A 52 -22.75 -18.49 -22.62
N MET A 53 -21.45 -18.77 -22.62
CA MET A 53 -20.90 -20.11 -22.37
C MET A 53 -19.83 -20.06 -21.24
N PRO A 54 -20.19 -19.59 -20.03
CA PRO A 54 -19.22 -19.36 -18.95
C PRO A 54 -18.49 -20.63 -18.48
N GLN A 55 -19.08 -21.79 -18.72
CA GLN A 55 -18.52 -23.09 -18.33
C GLN A 55 -17.26 -23.50 -19.11
N VAL A 56 -16.95 -22.83 -20.22
CA VAL A 56 -15.75 -23.13 -21.04
C VAL A 56 -14.59 -22.15 -20.75
N GLY A 57 -14.80 -21.19 -19.86
CA GLY A 57 -13.79 -20.21 -19.47
C GLY A 57 -13.56 -20.16 -17.97
N VAL A 58 -12.61 -19.33 -17.54
CA VAL A 58 -12.39 -18.94 -16.14
C VAL A 58 -12.32 -17.40 -16.12
N ASP A 59 -13.40 -16.80 -15.60
CA ASP A 59 -13.61 -15.36 -15.63
C ASP A 59 -12.63 -14.61 -14.70
N ALA A 60 -11.68 -13.92 -15.29
CA ALA A 60 -10.67 -13.17 -14.55
C ALA A 60 -11.27 -12.00 -13.71
N ILE A 61 -12.45 -11.47 -14.09
CA ILE A 61 -13.16 -10.46 -13.26
C ILE A 61 -13.63 -11.09 -11.95
N LEU A 62 -14.22 -12.27 -12.02
CA LEU A 62 -14.72 -12.96 -10.81
C LEU A 62 -13.57 -13.29 -9.86
N VAL A 63 -12.47 -13.83 -10.40
CA VAL A 63 -11.25 -14.13 -9.62
C VAL A 63 -10.67 -12.85 -9.00
N GLY A 64 -10.61 -11.76 -9.77
CA GLY A 64 -10.15 -10.46 -9.27
C GLY A 64 -11.04 -9.88 -8.18
N ALA A 65 -12.37 -10.03 -8.30
CA ALA A 65 -13.31 -9.59 -7.27
C ALA A 65 -13.12 -10.35 -5.95
N ASP A 66 -12.91 -11.68 -6.00
CA ASP A 66 -12.59 -12.49 -4.83
C ASP A 66 -11.29 -12.01 -4.16
N LEU A 67 -10.27 -11.72 -4.97
CA LEU A 67 -9.00 -11.22 -4.45
C LEU A 67 -9.16 -9.85 -3.80
N VAL A 68 -9.88 -8.91 -4.43
CA VAL A 68 -10.16 -7.58 -3.86
C VAL A 68 -10.83 -7.69 -2.49
N GLN A 69 -11.85 -8.54 -2.35
CA GLN A 69 -12.56 -8.76 -1.08
C GLN A 69 -11.65 -9.40 -0.03
N SER A 70 -10.86 -10.39 -0.41
CA SER A 70 -9.94 -11.09 0.48
C SER A 70 -8.88 -10.13 1.04
N LEU A 71 -8.30 -9.26 0.19
CA LEU A 71 -7.31 -8.27 0.59
C LEU A 71 -7.82 -7.31 1.67
N GLN A 72 -9.13 -6.95 1.67
CA GLN A 72 -9.70 -6.09 2.71
C GLN A 72 -9.66 -6.74 4.10
N THR A 73 -9.58 -8.06 4.17
CA THR A 73 -9.49 -8.77 5.46
C THR A 73 -8.12 -8.62 6.14
N ILE A 74 -7.08 -8.23 5.42
CA ILE A 74 -5.73 -8.08 5.97
C ILE A 74 -5.76 -7.07 7.11
N VAL A 75 -6.17 -5.84 6.84
CA VAL A 75 -6.24 -4.79 7.87
C VAL A 75 -7.34 -5.09 8.88
N ALA A 76 -8.51 -5.52 8.39
CA ALA A 76 -9.68 -5.70 9.25
C ALA A 76 -9.62 -6.91 10.19
N ARG A 77 -8.83 -7.97 9.88
CA ARG A 77 -8.88 -9.26 10.58
C ARG A 77 -7.53 -9.92 10.86
N LYS A 78 -6.45 -9.45 10.27
CA LYS A 78 -5.14 -10.10 10.36
C LYS A 78 -4.08 -9.26 11.06
N LEU A 79 -4.24 -7.95 11.07
CA LEU A 79 -3.35 -7.02 11.78
C LEU A 79 -3.95 -6.61 13.12
N ALA A 80 -3.09 -6.17 14.05
CA ALA A 80 -3.54 -5.58 15.29
C ALA A 80 -4.31 -4.27 15.03
N PRO A 81 -5.36 -3.93 15.79
CA PRO A 81 -6.09 -2.67 15.61
C PRO A 81 -5.21 -1.41 15.70
N SER A 82 -4.07 -1.50 16.39
CA SER A 82 -3.08 -0.43 16.54
C SER A 82 -2.06 -0.33 15.40
N ALA A 83 -2.06 -1.23 14.43
CA ALA A 83 -1.06 -1.28 13.35
C ALA A 83 -1.05 0.00 12.49
N GLY A 84 -2.22 0.66 12.33
CA GLY A 84 -2.31 1.90 11.54
C GLY A 84 -1.91 1.66 10.09
N ALA A 85 -2.34 0.54 9.52
CA ALA A 85 -2.02 0.13 8.17
C ALA A 85 -3.20 0.37 7.20
N VAL A 86 -2.87 0.48 5.92
CA VAL A 86 -3.84 0.61 4.82
C VAL A 86 -3.48 -0.37 3.73
N VAL A 87 -4.49 -0.97 3.11
CA VAL A 87 -4.40 -1.76 1.87
C VAL A 87 -5.50 -1.27 0.95
N SER A 88 -5.13 -0.66 -0.17
CA SER A 88 -6.07 -0.10 -1.14
C SER A 88 -5.82 -0.67 -2.53
N VAL A 89 -6.85 -1.30 -3.12
CA VAL A 89 -6.85 -1.59 -4.56
C VAL A 89 -7.40 -0.36 -5.27
N THR A 90 -6.64 0.20 -6.18
CA THR A 90 -6.94 1.48 -6.85
C THR A 90 -7.21 1.33 -8.34
N GLU A 91 -6.76 0.21 -8.94
CA GLU A 91 -7.00 -0.10 -10.34
C GLU A 91 -7.46 -1.54 -10.51
N PHE A 92 -8.44 -1.76 -11.40
CA PHE A 92 -8.90 -3.05 -11.85
C PHE A 92 -9.09 -2.99 -13.37
N ILE A 93 -8.16 -3.59 -14.10
CA ILE A 93 -8.08 -3.54 -15.57
C ILE A 93 -8.32 -4.93 -16.12
N THR A 94 -9.10 -5.05 -17.20
CA THR A 94 -9.37 -6.34 -17.86
C THR A 94 -9.31 -6.22 -19.37
N ASP A 95 -9.16 -7.37 -20.05
CA ASP A 95 -9.21 -7.50 -21.50
C ASP A 95 -10.60 -7.90 -22.05
N GLY A 96 -11.63 -7.90 -21.18
CA GLY A 96 -13.00 -8.29 -21.53
C GLY A 96 -13.75 -7.28 -22.39
N GLN A 97 -14.87 -7.74 -22.94
CA GLN A 97 -15.85 -6.93 -23.69
C GLN A 97 -17.26 -7.34 -23.28
N ARG A 98 -18.30 -6.62 -23.77
CA ARG A 98 -19.69 -6.86 -23.36
C ARG A 98 -20.17 -8.31 -23.48
N ASN A 99 -19.68 -9.04 -24.47
CA ASN A 99 -20.06 -10.43 -24.74
C ASN A 99 -18.87 -11.39 -24.65
N VAL A 100 -17.73 -10.96 -24.10
CA VAL A 100 -16.51 -11.73 -23.97
C VAL A 100 -16.06 -11.71 -22.51
N LEU A 101 -15.98 -12.86 -21.86
CA LEU A 101 -15.36 -13.02 -20.56
C LEU A 101 -13.86 -12.73 -20.67
N PRO A 102 -13.29 -11.92 -19.77
CA PRO A 102 -11.87 -11.64 -19.81
C PRO A 102 -11.03 -12.87 -19.48
N GLY A 103 -9.97 -13.06 -20.23
CA GLY A 103 -8.93 -14.04 -19.92
C GLY A 103 -7.86 -13.47 -18.99
N ARG A 104 -7.79 -12.15 -18.84
CA ARG A 104 -6.82 -11.46 -18.00
C ARG A 104 -7.46 -10.37 -17.17
N ALA A 105 -6.95 -10.20 -15.96
CA ALA A 105 -7.22 -9.03 -15.13
C ALA A 105 -5.94 -8.58 -14.41
N THR A 106 -5.80 -7.27 -14.24
CA THR A 106 -4.71 -6.68 -13.46
C THR A 106 -5.30 -5.84 -12.35
N LEU A 107 -4.90 -6.12 -11.11
CA LEU A 107 -5.22 -5.31 -9.95
C LEU A 107 -3.95 -4.58 -9.51
N LYS A 108 -4.07 -3.26 -9.26
CA LYS A 108 -2.96 -2.47 -8.70
C LYS A 108 -3.45 -1.71 -7.47
N GLY A 109 -2.50 -1.36 -6.64
CA GLY A 109 -2.81 -0.57 -5.47
C GLY A 109 -1.58 -0.22 -4.64
N ASP A 110 -1.86 0.38 -3.48
CA ASP A 110 -0.82 0.71 -2.53
C ASP A 110 -1.12 0.18 -1.13
N THR A 111 -0.07 0.05 -0.34
CA THR A 111 -0.16 -0.25 1.07
C THR A 111 0.62 0.78 1.87
N ARG A 112 0.09 1.11 3.05
CA ARG A 112 0.75 1.95 4.04
C ARG A 112 0.93 1.16 5.31
N SER A 113 2.09 1.28 5.95
CA SER A 113 2.30 0.71 7.27
C SER A 113 3.17 1.62 8.13
N ARG A 114 3.08 1.41 9.45
CA ARG A 114 3.84 2.17 10.43
C ARG A 114 4.96 1.32 11.06
N SER A 115 5.15 0.09 10.59
CA SER A 115 6.24 -0.77 11.04
C SER A 115 6.72 -1.69 9.92
N PRO A 116 8.02 -2.02 9.88
CA PRO A 116 8.56 -3.02 8.95
C PRO A 116 7.87 -4.38 9.09
N GLN A 117 7.55 -4.79 10.31
CA GLN A 117 6.89 -6.07 10.60
C GLN A 117 5.49 -6.15 10.00
N ASP A 118 4.69 -5.08 10.12
CA ASP A 118 3.36 -5.02 9.52
C ASP A 118 3.45 -5.02 8.00
N ARG A 119 4.40 -4.29 7.41
CA ARG A 119 4.66 -4.29 5.96
C ARG A 119 4.98 -5.68 5.44
N ASP A 120 5.89 -6.40 6.11
CA ASP A 120 6.27 -7.76 5.72
C ASP A 120 5.10 -8.74 5.90
N THR A 121 4.29 -8.57 6.95
CA THR A 121 3.08 -9.34 7.20
C THR A 121 2.04 -9.09 6.12
N ILE A 122 1.80 -7.85 5.72
CA ILE A 122 0.88 -7.50 4.63
C ILE A 122 1.32 -8.19 3.34
N ARG A 123 2.59 -8.06 2.96
CA ARG A 123 3.14 -8.71 1.76
C ARG A 123 2.94 -10.24 1.78
N ALA A 124 3.25 -10.89 2.90
CA ALA A 124 3.12 -12.34 3.05
C ALA A 124 1.65 -12.78 2.93
N LEU A 125 0.72 -12.06 3.57
CA LEU A 125 -0.70 -12.34 3.49
C LEU A 125 -1.26 -12.12 2.08
N MET A 126 -0.82 -11.09 1.36
CA MET A 126 -1.19 -10.86 -0.03
C MET A 126 -0.78 -12.03 -0.92
N GLN A 127 0.46 -12.51 -0.79
CA GLN A 127 0.94 -13.68 -1.53
C GLN A 127 0.11 -14.92 -1.19
N GLN A 128 -0.11 -15.18 0.10
CA GLN A 128 -0.90 -16.34 0.55
C GLN A 128 -2.33 -16.33 -0.02
N MET A 129 -2.97 -15.14 -0.06
CA MET A 129 -4.32 -15.00 -0.61
C MET A 129 -4.32 -15.23 -2.12
N ALA A 130 -3.34 -14.70 -2.84
CA ALA A 130 -3.19 -14.93 -4.27
C ALA A 130 -3.02 -16.41 -4.59
N ASP A 131 -2.15 -17.10 -3.86
CA ASP A 131 -1.91 -18.54 -4.03
C ASP A 131 -3.18 -19.38 -3.76
N GLY A 132 -3.90 -19.05 -2.68
CA GLY A 132 -5.14 -19.74 -2.31
C GLY A 132 -6.26 -19.53 -3.34
N ILE A 133 -6.43 -18.31 -3.83
CA ILE A 133 -7.43 -17.97 -4.85
C ILE A 133 -7.04 -18.59 -6.20
N ALA A 134 -5.77 -18.53 -6.58
CA ALA A 134 -5.27 -19.19 -7.78
C ALA A 134 -5.58 -20.69 -7.79
N ALA A 135 -5.34 -21.38 -6.67
CA ALA A 135 -5.65 -22.79 -6.52
C ALA A 135 -7.16 -23.07 -6.56
N THR A 136 -7.99 -22.22 -5.95
CA THR A 136 -9.44 -22.37 -5.90
C THR A 136 -10.08 -22.26 -7.29
N HIS A 137 -9.61 -21.32 -8.10
CA HIS A 137 -10.17 -21.03 -9.43
C HIS A 137 -9.42 -21.73 -10.57
N GLY A 138 -8.29 -22.38 -10.31
CA GLY A 138 -7.48 -23.04 -11.34
C GLY A 138 -6.81 -22.05 -12.31
N VAL A 139 -6.36 -20.91 -11.79
CA VAL A 139 -5.71 -19.83 -12.57
C VAL A 139 -4.27 -19.60 -12.11
N THR A 140 -3.53 -18.81 -12.88
CA THR A 140 -2.24 -18.26 -12.43
C THR A 140 -2.43 -16.83 -11.96
N ILE A 141 -1.86 -16.50 -10.79
CA ILE A 141 -1.81 -15.13 -10.29
C ILE A 141 -0.34 -14.79 -10.03
N ASN A 142 0.20 -13.85 -10.82
CA ASN A 142 1.52 -13.28 -10.61
C ASN A 142 1.39 -12.10 -9.65
N PHE A 143 2.23 -12.07 -8.61
CA PHE A 143 2.23 -10.99 -7.61
C PHE A 143 3.57 -10.27 -7.58
N SER A 144 3.53 -8.95 -7.60
CA SER A 144 4.66 -8.10 -7.33
C SER A 144 4.37 -7.11 -6.21
N PHE A 145 5.40 -6.79 -5.42
CA PHE A 145 5.31 -5.86 -4.29
C PHE A 145 6.62 -5.10 -4.18
N LYS A 146 6.56 -3.77 -4.27
CA LYS A 146 7.73 -2.91 -4.24
C LYS A 146 7.55 -1.81 -3.20
N THR A 147 8.44 -1.75 -2.22
CA THR A 147 8.47 -0.64 -1.27
C THR A 147 9.15 0.55 -1.93
N GLU A 148 8.43 1.67 -2.06
CA GLU A 148 8.94 2.91 -2.63
C GLU A 148 9.74 3.70 -1.58
N PHE A 149 9.22 3.78 -0.36
CA PHE A 149 9.92 4.37 0.78
C PHE A 149 9.46 3.74 2.10
N ILE A 150 10.37 3.77 3.05
CA ILE A 150 10.14 3.26 4.41
C ILE A 150 9.51 4.34 5.29
N GLU A 151 9.16 3.96 6.51
CA GLU A 151 8.60 4.86 7.52
C GLU A 151 9.57 6.01 7.83
N THR A 152 9.05 7.24 7.96
CA THR A 152 9.85 8.36 8.47
C THR A 152 9.78 8.35 9.99
N ILE A 153 10.94 8.21 10.61
CA ILE A 153 11.08 8.10 12.09
C ILE A 153 11.91 9.29 12.58
N ASN A 154 11.28 10.18 13.31
CA ASN A 154 11.94 11.36 13.88
C ASN A 154 12.72 10.99 15.14
N ALA A 155 14.01 11.33 15.17
CA ALA A 155 14.84 11.21 16.35
C ALA A 155 14.44 12.27 17.41
N PRO A 156 14.54 11.96 18.73
CA PRO A 156 14.09 12.87 19.79
C PRO A 156 14.78 14.24 19.75
N VAL A 157 16.10 14.31 19.66
CA VAL A 157 16.88 15.54 19.76
C VAL A 157 16.58 16.52 18.61
N PRO A 158 16.61 16.09 17.31
CA PRO A 158 16.19 16.95 16.20
C PRO A 158 14.73 17.37 16.30
N THR A 159 13.82 16.49 16.75
CA THR A 159 12.40 16.84 16.93
C THR A 159 12.21 17.97 17.92
N GLN A 160 12.89 17.93 19.06
CA GLN A 160 12.84 19.01 20.05
C GLN A 160 13.46 20.31 19.53
N ALA A 161 14.49 20.24 18.67
CA ALA A 161 15.03 21.41 18.02
C ALA A 161 14.01 22.08 17.08
N VAL A 162 13.26 21.27 16.32
CA VAL A 162 12.15 21.77 15.46
C VAL A 162 11.07 22.44 16.31
N VAL A 163 10.65 21.81 17.41
CA VAL A 163 9.63 22.38 18.32
C VAL A 163 10.08 23.77 18.82
N ARG A 164 11.32 23.89 19.33
CA ARG A 164 11.85 25.16 19.80
C ARG A 164 11.90 26.24 18.69
N ALA A 165 12.30 25.85 17.49
CA ALA A 165 12.36 26.77 16.35
C ALA A 165 10.95 27.23 15.91
N ALA A 166 10.00 26.29 15.87
CA ALA A 166 8.62 26.58 15.49
C ALA A 166 7.93 27.54 16.48
N GLN A 167 8.13 27.37 17.80
CA GLN A 167 7.58 28.22 18.85
C GLN A 167 7.99 29.70 18.74
N ILE A 168 9.06 30.00 17.99
CA ILE A 168 9.48 31.38 17.71
C ILE A 168 8.64 31.99 16.56
N SER A 169 8.09 31.14 15.71
CA SER A 169 7.48 31.56 14.43
C SER A 169 5.97 31.41 14.39
N VAL A 170 5.38 30.59 15.28
CA VAL A 170 3.93 30.31 15.32
C VAL A 170 3.44 30.23 16.76
N ASP A 171 2.14 30.44 16.96
CA ASP A 171 1.51 30.48 18.28
C ASP A 171 1.25 29.05 18.85
N GLU A 172 1.15 28.04 17.99
CA GLU A 172 0.92 26.64 18.34
C GLU A 172 1.88 25.67 17.63
N VAL A 173 2.44 24.73 18.42
CA VAL A 173 3.31 23.65 17.93
C VAL A 173 2.86 22.33 18.51
#